data_f65b3f968a2344f0823fa014b7c81ba5
#
_entry.id   f65b3f968a2344f0823fa014b7c81ba5
#
_cell.length_a   1.000
_cell.length_b   1.000
_cell.length_c   1.000
_cell.angle_alpha   90.00
_cell.angle_beta   90.00
_cell.angle_gamma   90.00
#
_symmetry.space_group_name_H-M   'P 1'
#
loop_
_entity.id
_entity.type
_entity.pdbx_description
1 polymer ?
#
loop_
_entity_poly.entity_id
_entity_poly.type
_entity_poly.pdbx_seq_one_letter_code
_entity_poly.pdbx_strand_id
1 'polypeptide(L)'
;MEEYIVSARKYRPMSFDSVVGQSALTTTLKNAVKSGKLAHAYLFCGPRGVGKTTCARIFAKAINCMSPTEEGEACNQCESCQAFNEQRSYNIFELDAASNNSVENIKALMDQTRIPPQVGKYKVFIIDEVHMLSTAAFNAFLKTLEEPPAHVIFILATTEKHKILPTIISRCQIYDFERMTVQNTINHLKSVAEKEGISYEEEALAIIAEKADGGMRDALSIFDQAVSFCQGNITYQKVIEDLNVLDADNYFRFVDLALENKVSEMMVLLNQLIGKGFDGGNLVLGLASHVRNVLMAKDAQTLPLLEVSQQQRERFQAQAQKCPTQFLYKALKLANQCDINYRQSSNKRLLVELTLIQIGQLTQPEDSDVPAAGRSPKRLKSLFKKLMSSVQQRPAAQVAGAERRREERKEERAKRKEEPVIRNEEKPTAPVRQRLKIGSLGTTFSSLLKTDTPVAAQAEPEVTNEEEQAQFTQEELELQWLAMCNRMPQKFTALAQRMKNLHPRITDYPHVELAVDNQLLLNQVNEIKGRIRVTLINTLHHSGIDLTIRLADMDEIKPILSRKEVFDLLNKENPAIRKLSKALQLQLA
;
A
#
# COMPACT_ATOMS: atom_id res chain seq x y z
N MET A 1 -39.14 -8.70 21.16
CA MET A 1 -38.19 -7.77 20.52
C MET A 1 -37.65 -8.50 19.31
N GLU A 2 -37.95 -8.03 18.11
CA GLU A 2 -37.32 -8.57 16.91
C GLU A 2 -35.82 -8.26 16.96
N GLU A 3 -35.00 -9.29 16.84
CA GLU A 3 -33.55 -9.15 16.82
C GLU A 3 -33.16 -8.34 15.57
N TYR A 4 -32.49 -7.22 15.73
CA TYR A 4 -32.03 -6.40 14.61
C TYR A 4 -31.00 -7.20 13.79
N ILE A 5 -31.33 -7.50 12.54
CA ILE A 5 -30.47 -8.19 11.60
C ILE A 5 -29.96 -7.18 10.57
N VAL A 6 -28.63 -7.05 10.46
CA VAL A 6 -27.98 -6.16 9.49
C VAL A 6 -28.41 -6.51 8.06
N SER A 7 -28.71 -5.51 7.23
CA SER A 7 -29.23 -5.69 5.85
C SER A 7 -28.33 -6.56 4.98
N ALA A 8 -27.03 -6.49 5.13
CA ALA A 8 -26.07 -7.35 4.42
C ALA A 8 -26.28 -8.86 4.71
N ARG A 9 -26.92 -9.22 5.85
CA ARG A 9 -27.28 -10.60 6.20
C ARG A 9 -28.74 -10.90 5.85
N LYS A 10 -29.66 -9.97 6.11
CA LYS A 10 -31.10 -10.11 5.86
C LYS A 10 -31.41 -10.27 4.38
N TYR A 11 -30.74 -9.47 3.52
CA TYR A 11 -30.92 -9.46 2.06
C TYR A 11 -29.86 -10.27 1.30
N ARG A 12 -29.19 -11.21 1.99
CA ARG A 12 -28.25 -12.12 1.31
C ARG A 12 -29.01 -13.00 0.32
N PRO A 13 -28.62 -13.02 -0.97
CA PRO A 13 -29.27 -13.85 -1.99
C PRO A 13 -29.36 -15.32 -1.59
N MET A 14 -30.52 -15.95 -1.82
CA MET A 14 -30.78 -17.35 -1.51
C MET A 14 -30.95 -18.22 -2.78
N SER A 15 -31.07 -17.60 -3.96
CA SER A 15 -31.18 -18.20 -5.27
C SER A 15 -30.26 -17.50 -6.26
N PHE A 16 -29.94 -18.15 -7.40
CA PHE A 16 -29.13 -17.54 -8.44
C PHE A 16 -29.80 -16.31 -9.07
N ASP A 17 -31.15 -16.34 -9.20
CA ASP A 17 -31.91 -15.23 -9.76
C ASP A 17 -31.89 -13.99 -8.89
N SER A 18 -31.71 -14.15 -7.59
CA SER A 18 -31.59 -13.04 -6.64
C SER A 18 -30.18 -12.42 -6.61
N VAL A 19 -29.20 -13.01 -7.30
CA VAL A 19 -27.83 -12.46 -7.37
C VAL A 19 -27.78 -11.34 -8.40
N VAL A 20 -27.51 -10.14 -7.95
CA VAL A 20 -27.44 -8.93 -8.78
C VAL A 20 -26.08 -8.84 -9.49
N GLY A 21 -26.10 -8.43 -10.76
CA GLY A 21 -24.89 -8.03 -11.50
C GLY A 21 -23.97 -9.15 -12.00
N GLN A 22 -24.35 -10.45 -11.79
CA GLN A 22 -23.53 -11.62 -12.16
C GLN A 22 -24.30 -12.60 -13.08
N SER A 23 -25.14 -12.09 -13.99
CA SER A 23 -26.09 -12.91 -14.76
C SER A 23 -25.43 -13.99 -15.63
N ALA A 24 -24.33 -13.67 -16.33
CA ALA A 24 -23.61 -14.64 -17.16
C ALA A 24 -23.03 -15.79 -16.34
N LEU A 25 -22.47 -15.48 -15.16
CA LEU A 25 -21.88 -16.44 -14.24
C LEU A 25 -22.95 -17.33 -13.62
N THR A 26 -24.05 -16.76 -13.11
CA THR A 26 -25.17 -17.52 -12.52
C THR A 26 -25.82 -18.43 -13.54
N THR A 27 -26.00 -17.98 -14.80
CA THR A 27 -26.50 -18.82 -15.90
C THR A 27 -25.57 -20.01 -16.16
N THR A 28 -24.27 -19.81 -16.17
CA THR A 28 -23.31 -20.89 -16.39
C THR A 28 -23.36 -21.92 -15.26
N LEU A 29 -23.46 -21.47 -14.00
CA LEU A 29 -23.59 -22.37 -12.83
C LEU A 29 -24.94 -23.14 -12.86
N LYS A 30 -26.04 -22.48 -13.21
CA LYS A 30 -27.34 -23.13 -13.43
C LYS A 30 -27.26 -24.24 -14.48
N ASN A 31 -26.62 -23.95 -15.62
CA ASN A 31 -26.43 -24.93 -16.68
C ASN A 31 -25.58 -26.14 -16.25
N ALA A 32 -24.56 -25.93 -15.40
CA ALA A 32 -23.76 -27.01 -14.83
C ALA A 32 -24.63 -27.92 -13.92
N VAL A 33 -25.48 -27.32 -13.10
CA VAL A 33 -26.45 -28.09 -12.26
C VAL A 33 -27.44 -28.88 -13.12
N LYS A 34 -28.05 -28.27 -14.13
CA LYS A 34 -29.02 -28.91 -15.05
C LYS A 34 -28.40 -30.09 -15.80
N SER A 35 -27.20 -29.89 -16.35
CA SER A 35 -26.53 -30.92 -17.14
C SER A 35 -25.92 -32.04 -16.29
N GLY A 36 -25.77 -31.84 -14.97
CA GLY A 36 -25.08 -32.77 -14.08
C GLY A 36 -23.56 -32.85 -14.35
N LYS A 37 -23.03 -31.99 -15.23
CA LYS A 37 -21.59 -31.94 -15.56
C LYS A 37 -20.88 -31.01 -14.59
N LEU A 38 -20.47 -31.55 -13.46
CA LEU A 38 -19.82 -30.80 -12.39
C LEU A 38 -18.31 -31.05 -12.40
N ALA A 39 -17.52 -30.00 -12.24
CA ALA A 39 -16.09 -30.12 -11.99
C ALA A 39 -15.84 -30.46 -10.51
N HIS A 40 -14.70 -31.07 -10.23
CA HIS A 40 -14.31 -31.39 -8.85
C HIS A 40 -13.87 -30.17 -8.06
N ALA A 41 -13.39 -29.13 -8.72
CA ALA A 41 -12.93 -27.91 -8.07
C ALA A 41 -13.33 -26.66 -8.86
N TYR A 42 -13.80 -25.67 -8.14
CA TYR A 42 -14.20 -24.35 -8.64
C TYR A 42 -13.37 -23.28 -7.94
N LEU A 43 -12.94 -22.25 -8.68
CA LEU A 43 -12.22 -21.11 -8.13
C LEU A 43 -12.99 -19.82 -8.46
N PHE A 44 -13.59 -19.20 -7.46
CA PHE A 44 -14.33 -17.95 -7.54
C PHE A 44 -13.40 -16.78 -7.20
N CYS A 45 -13.05 -16.00 -8.20
CA CYS A 45 -12.15 -14.87 -8.09
C CYS A 45 -12.90 -13.55 -8.20
N GLY A 46 -12.46 -12.51 -7.51
CA GLY A 46 -13.01 -11.16 -7.68
C GLY A 46 -12.97 -10.33 -6.41
N PRO A 47 -13.31 -9.03 -6.49
CA PRO A 47 -13.25 -8.11 -5.37
C PRO A 47 -14.07 -8.56 -4.16
N ARG A 48 -13.83 -7.91 -3.02
CA ARG A 48 -14.62 -8.15 -1.81
C ARG A 48 -16.07 -7.68 -2.02
N GLY A 49 -17.03 -8.34 -1.40
CA GLY A 49 -18.42 -7.89 -1.37
C GLY A 49 -19.25 -8.17 -2.63
N VAL A 50 -18.68 -8.74 -3.72
CA VAL A 50 -19.38 -8.99 -5.00
C VAL A 50 -20.23 -10.27 -5.05
N GLY A 51 -20.28 -11.04 -3.95
CA GLY A 51 -21.18 -12.21 -3.84
C GLY A 51 -20.51 -13.57 -4.04
N LYS A 52 -19.16 -13.70 -4.07
CA LYS A 52 -18.43 -14.97 -4.25
C LYS A 52 -18.92 -16.09 -3.31
N THR A 53 -18.81 -15.87 -2.00
CA THR A 53 -19.23 -16.83 -0.98
C THR A 53 -20.73 -17.09 -1.01
N THR A 54 -21.53 -16.09 -1.37
CA THR A 54 -22.99 -16.24 -1.55
C THR A 54 -23.32 -17.17 -2.71
N CYS A 55 -22.70 -16.96 -3.89
CA CYS A 55 -22.85 -17.85 -5.04
C CYS A 55 -22.32 -19.26 -4.74
N ALA A 56 -21.20 -19.39 -3.99
CA ALA A 56 -20.69 -20.70 -3.55
C ALA A 56 -21.73 -21.46 -2.71
N ARG A 57 -22.39 -20.79 -1.79
CA ARG A 57 -23.45 -21.36 -0.95
C ARG A 57 -24.68 -21.76 -1.75
N ILE A 58 -25.13 -20.89 -2.66
CA ILE A 58 -26.28 -21.18 -3.56
C ILE A 58 -25.97 -22.40 -4.44
N PHE A 59 -24.77 -22.43 -5.03
CA PHE A 59 -24.31 -23.52 -5.87
C PHE A 59 -24.20 -24.82 -5.10
N ALA A 60 -23.55 -24.81 -3.92
CA ALA A 60 -23.46 -26.01 -3.04
C ALA A 60 -24.83 -26.58 -2.65
N LYS A 61 -25.79 -25.69 -2.38
CA LYS A 61 -27.19 -26.08 -2.09
C LYS A 61 -27.87 -26.66 -3.32
N ALA A 62 -27.72 -26.08 -4.50
CA ALA A 62 -28.33 -26.51 -5.74
C ALA A 62 -27.85 -27.90 -6.18
N ILE A 63 -26.55 -28.19 -6.11
CA ILE A 63 -25.96 -29.49 -6.49
C ILE A 63 -26.35 -30.62 -5.54
N ASN A 64 -26.64 -30.30 -4.26
CA ASN A 64 -27.11 -31.27 -3.26
C ASN A 64 -28.61 -31.35 -3.13
N CYS A 65 -29.37 -30.58 -3.92
CA CYS A 65 -30.80 -30.60 -3.91
C CYS A 65 -31.31 -31.95 -4.48
N MET A 66 -32.26 -32.57 -3.78
CA MET A 66 -32.85 -33.85 -4.21
C MET A 66 -33.82 -33.68 -5.40
N SER A 67 -34.47 -32.52 -5.48
CA SER A 67 -35.47 -32.19 -6.49
C SER A 67 -35.20 -30.77 -7.03
N PRO A 68 -34.11 -30.56 -7.82
CA PRO A 68 -33.85 -29.25 -8.39
C PRO A 68 -34.98 -28.84 -9.35
N THR A 69 -35.21 -27.53 -9.47
CA THR A 69 -36.18 -27.00 -10.42
C THR A 69 -35.71 -27.21 -11.87
N GLU A 70 -36.61 -27.09 -12.85
CA GLU A 70 -36.26 -27.14 -14.27
C GLU A 70 -35.24 -26.09 -14.65
N GLU A 71 -35.14 -25.00 -13.90
CA GLU A 71 -34.19 -23.93 -14.09
C GLU A 71 -32.82 -24.19 -13.44
N GLY A 72 -32.65 -25.26 -12.68
CA GLY A 72 -31.41 -25.60 -11.97
C GLY A 72 -31.25 -24.91 -10.63
N GLU A 73 -32.32 -24.42 -10.05
CA GLU A 73 -32.36 -23.85 -8.70
C GLU A 73 -32.67 -24.95 -7.65
N ALA A 74 -32.30 -24.69 -6.40
CA ALA A 74 -32.63 -25.54 -5.27
C ALA A 74 -34.12 -25.42 -4.92
N CYS A 75 -34.80 -26.54 -4.66
CA CYS A 75 -36.24 -26.56 -4.35
C CYS A 75 -36.62 -25.91 -3.02
N ASN A 76 -35.68 -25.70 -2.10
CA ASN A 76 -35.87 -25.16 -0.73
C ASN A 76 -36.78 -25.96 0.19
N GLN A 77 -37.29 -27.10 -0.24
CA GLN A 77 -38.28 -27.91 0.50
C GLN A 77 -37.74 -29.28 0.89
N CYS A 78 -36.79 -29.87 0.16
CA CYS A 78 -36.22 -31.16 0.49
C CYS A 78 -35.35 -31.12 1.75
N GLU A 79 -35.14 -32.28 2.37
CA GLU A 79 -34.34 -32.44 3.59
C GLU A 79 -32.96 -31.79 3.50
N SER A 80 -32.25 -31.98 2.38
CA SER A 80 -30.94 -31.36 2.16
C SER A 80 -31.01 -29.83 2.13
N CYS A 81 -32.04 -29.24 1.50
CA CYS A 81 -32.25 -27.82 1.44
C CYS A 81 -32.62 -27.21 2.80
N GLN A 82 -33.48 -27.90 3.56
CA GLN A 82 -33.88 -27.46 4.90
C GLN A 82 -32.70 -27.52 5.87
N ALA A 83 -31.96 -28.64 5.89
CA ALA A 83 -30.76 -28.79 6.72
C ALA A 83 -29.72 -27.69 6.43
N PHE A 84 -29.54 -27.32 5.15
CA PHE A 84 -28.65 -26.23 4.79
C PHE A 84 -29.16 -24.87 5.24
N ASN A 85 -30.44 -24.56 5.07
CA ASN A 85 -31.03 -23.29 5.51
C ASN A 85 -30.92 -23.09 7.03
N GLU A 86 -31.05 -24.19 7.80
CA GLU A 86 -30.92 -24.22 9.25
C GLU A 86 -29.47 -24.36 9.74
N GLN A 87 -28.50 -24.32 8.81
CA GLN A 87 -27.05 -24.46 9.10
C GLN A 87 -26.69 -25.79 9.80
N ARG A 88 -27.45 -26.85 9.55
CA ARG A 88 -27.25 -28.18 10.11
C ARG A 88 -26.80 -29.23 9.07
N SER A 89 -26.36 -28.78 7.90
CA SER A 89 -25.91 -29.67 6.84
C SER A 89 -24.57 -30.34 7.19
N TYR A 90 -24.55 -31.67 7.16
CA TYR A 90 -23.30 -32.45 7.30
C TYR A 90 -22.56 -32.66 5.98
N ASN A 91 -23.08 -32.15 4.87
CA ASN A 91 -22.49 -32.31 3.53
C ASN A 91 -21.85 -31.04 2.98
N ILE A 92 -22.19 -29.89 3.53
CA ILE A 92 -21.65 -28.60 3.07
C ILE A 92 -20.85 -27.96 4.22
N PHE A 93 -19.54 -27.89 4.04
CA PHE A 93 -18.60 -27.33 4.99
C PHE A 93 -18.12 -26.00 4.49
N GLU A 94 -18.19 -24.99 5.34
CA GLU A 94 -17.68 -23.64 5.04
C GLU A 94 -16.52 -23.31 5.98
N LEU A 95 -15.37 -22.99 5.41
CA LEU A 95 -14.15 -22.66 6.12
C LEU A 95 -13.64 -21.30 5.65
N ASP A 96 -13.34 -20.41 6.57
CA ASP A 96 -12.60 -19.19 6.30
C ASP A 96 -11.09 -19.45 6.49
N ALA A 97 -10.31 -19.34 5.41
CA ALA A 97 -8.88 -19.59 5.45
C ALA A 97 -8.11 -18.51 6.22
N ALA A 98 -8.66 -17.31 6.42
CA ALA A 98 -8.02 -16.29 7.24
C ALA A 98 -7.95 -16.72 8.73
N SER A 99 -9.00 -17.39 9.21
CA SER A 99 -9.10 -17.91 10.59
C SER A 99 -8.50 -19.31 10.73
N ASN A 100 -8.41 -20.10 9.64
CA ASN A 100 -8.02 -21.50 9.64
C ASN A 100 -6.91 -21.80 8.62
N ASN A 101 -5.77 -21.13 8.73
CA ASN A 101 -4.67 -21.22 7.78
C ASN A 101 -3.60 -22.29 8.09
N SER A 102 -3.75 -23.03 9.20
CA SER A 102 -2.78 -24.02 9.63
C SER A 102 -2.86 -25.32 8.79
N VAL A 103 -1.76 -26.05 8.75
CA VAL A 103 -1.67 -27.34 8.05
C VAL A 103 -2.57 -28.38 8.72
N GLU A 104 -2.69 -28.32 10.05
CA GLU A 104 -3.50 -29.23 10.85
C GLU A 104 -5.00 -29.08 10.52
N ASN A 105 -5.48 -27.83 10.40
CA ASN A 105 -6.87 -27.55 10.04
C ASN A 105 -7.20 -28.09 8.65
N ILE A 106 -6.30 -27.90 7.67
CA ILE A 106 -6.50 -28.42 6.32
C ILE A 106 -6.40 -29.94 6.28
N LYS A 107 -5.51 -30.58 7.05
CA LYS A 107 -5.48 -32.05 7.16
C LYS A 107 -6.77 -32.60 7.75
N ALA A 108 -7.28 -32.03 8.83
CA ALA A 108 -8.56 -32.42 9.43
C ALA A 108 -9.70 -32.26 8.43
N LEU A 109 -9.71 -31.20 7.61
CA LEU A 109 -10.67 -31.02 6.54
C LEU A 109 -10.56 -32.12 5.46
N MET A 110 -9.30 -32.46 5.07
CA MET A 110 -9.05 -33.52 4.08
C MET A 110 -9.47 -34.92 4.58
N ASP A 111 -9.31 -35.21 5.85
CA ASP A 111 -9.81 -36.47 6.42
C ASP A 111 -11.34 -36.56 6.35
N GLN A 112 -12.04 -35.43 6.46
CA GLN A 112 -13.49 -35.36 6.23
C GLN A 112 -13.90 -35.72 4.79
N THR A 113 -13.03 -35.51 3.79
CA THR A 113 -13.33 -35.84 2.38
C THR A 113 -13.48 -37.34 2.13
N ARG A 114 -12.91 -38.17 3.00
CA ARG A 114 -12.97 -39.64 2.89
C ARG A 114 -14.33 -40.22 3.29
N ILE A 115 -15.11 -39.45 4.03
CA ILE A 115 -16.43 -39.88 4.52
C ILE A 115 -17.48 -39.52 3.47
N PRO A 116 -18.24 -40.48 2.93
CA PRO A 116 -19.26 -40.19 1.93
C PRO A 116 -20.42 -39.36 2.52
N PRO A 117 -21.18 -38.62 1.66
CA PRO A 117 -22.32 -37.84 2.11
C PRO A 117 -23.42 -38.74 2.69
N GLN A 118 -24.11 -38.28 3.75
CA GLN A 118 -25.23 -39.03 4.37
C GLN A 118 -26.55 -38.76 3.64
N VAL A 119 -26.80 -37.50 3.25
CA VAL A 119 -28.02 -37.06 2.56
C VAL A 119 -27.59 -36.17 1.38
N GLY A 120 -28.01 -36.52 0.16
CA GLY A 120 -27.61 -35.82 -1.06
C GLY A 120 -26.49 -36.53 -1.83
N LYS A 121 -25.98 -35.90 -2.90
CA LYS A 121 -25.05 -36.55 -3.84
C LYS A 121 -23.59 -36.23 -3.56
N TYR A 122 -23.30 -35.05 -3.07
CA TYR A 122 -21.94 -34.52 -2.97
C TYR A 122 -21.62 -34.01 -1.58
N LYS A 123 -20.36 -34.10 -1.21
CA LYS A 123 -19.79 -33.42 -0.06
C LYS A 123 -19.04 -32.20 -0.56
N VAL A 124 -19.49 -31.02 -0.15
CA VAL A 124 -19.00 -29.75 -0.70
C VAL A 124 -18.20 -29.00 0.35
N PHE A 125 -16.99 -28.58 -0.02
CA PHE A 125 -16.10 -27.79 0.82
C PHE A 125 -15.93 -26.40 0.22
N ILE A 126 -16.48 -25.40 0.90
CA ILE A 126 -16.34 -24.00 0.55
C ILE A 126 -15.18 -23.43 1.38
N ILE A 127 -14.11 -22.99 0.72
CA ILE A 127 -12.95 -22.37 1.37
C ILE A 127 -12.88 -20.92 0.92
N ASP A 128 -13.24 -20.01 1.83
CA ASP A 128 -13.20 -18.57 1.57
C ASP A 128 -11.83 -17.99 1.87
N GLU A 129 -11.45 -16.93 1.16
CA GLU A 129 -10.16 -16.24 1.20
C GLU A 129 -8.97 -17.22 1.12
N VAL A 130 -9.06 -18.19 0.21
CA VAL A 130 -8.12 -19.30 0.10
C VAL A 130 -6.65 -18.84 -0.07
N HIS A 131 -6.40 -17.64 -0.56
CA HIS A 131 -5.05 -17.03 -0.66
C HIS A 131 -4.38 -16.79 0.71
N MET A 132 -5.13 -16.86 1.82
CA MET A 132 -4.61 -16.75 3.18
C MET A 132 -4.01 -18.04 3.73
N LEU A 133 -4.19 -19.18 3.03
CA LEU A 133 -3.58 -20.45 3.43
C LEU A 133 -2.05 -20.36 3.37
N SER A 134 -1.39 -20.99 4.32
CA SER A 134 0.06 -21.14 4.29
C SER A 134 0.51 -22.02 3.11
N THR A 135 1.75 -21.82 2.63
CA THR A 135 2.30 -22.63 1.53
C THR A 135 2.26 -24.14 1.86
N ALA A 136 2.49 -24.50 3.11
CA ALA A 136 2.45 -25.89 3.56
C ALA A 136 1.01 -26.45 3.55
N ALA A 137 0.01 -25.63 3.91
CA ALA A 137 -1.41 -25.98 3.83
C ALA A 137 -1.86 -26.15 2.37
N PHE A 138 -1.42 -25.27 1.46
CA PHE A 138 -1.63 -25.44 0.02
C PHE A 138 -1.07 -26.75 -0.51
N ASN A 139 0.16 -27.10 -0.15
CA ASN A 139 0.78 -28.35 -0.59
C ASN A 139 0.03 -29.61 -0.05
N ALA A 140 -0.47 -29.55 1.18
CA ALA A 140 -1.30 -30.62 1.72
C ALA A 140 -2.63 -30.78 0.96
N PHE A 141 -3.20 -29.66 0.51
CA PHE A 141 -4.46 -29.61 -0.25
C PHE A 141 -4.30 -30.11 -1.71
N LEU A 142 -3.15 -29.83 -2.35
CA LEU A 142 -2.87 -30.21 -3.75
C LEU A 142 -3.08 -31.70 -4.00
N LYS A 143 -2.65 -32.57 -3.07
CA LYS A 143 -2.81 -34.04 -3.22
C LYS A 143 -4.28 -34.46 -3.41
N THR A 144 -5.19 -33.83 -2.66
CA THR A 144 -6.63 -34.14 -2.75
C THR A 144 -7.27 -33.49 -3.98
N LEU A 145 -6.72 -32.36 -4.48
CA LEU A 145 -7.17 -31.74 -5.72
C LEU A 145 -6.72 -32.53 -6.97
N GLU A 146 -5.62 -33.27 -6.90
CA GLU A 146 -5.13 -34.11 -8.01
C GLU A 146 -5.97 -35.38 -8.15
N GLU A 147 -6.31 -36.01 -7.02
CA GLU A 147 -7.09 -37.25 -6.97
C GLU A 147 -8.30 -37.08 -6.02
N PRO A 148 -9.29 -36.24 -6.39
CA PRO A 148 -10.44 -35.99 -5.53
C PRO A 148 -11.36 -37.19 -5.51
N PRO A 149 -11.93 -37.58 -4.34
CA PRO A 149 -12.99 -38.57 -4.30
C PRO A 149 -14.21 -38.15 -5.15
N ALA A 150 -14.83 -39.07 -5.86
CA ALA A 150 -15.91 -38.78 -6.81
C ALA A 150 -17.12 -38.04 -6.21
N HIS A 151 -17.31 -38.14 -4.91
CA HIS A 151 -18.39 -37.48 -4.18
C HIS A 151 -17.99 -36.09 -3.59
N VAL A 152 -16.78 -35.62 -3.83
CA VAL A 152 -16.25 -34.37 -3.24
C VAL A 152 -16.19 -33.27 -4.28
N ILE A 153 -16.68 -32.10 -3.90
CA ILE A 153 -16.56 -30.88 -4.70
C ILE A 153 -15.93 -29.76 -3.84
N PHE A 154 -14.91 -29.11 -4.35
CA PHE A 154 -14.28 -27.95 -3.73
C PHE A 154 -14.74 -26.66 -4.41
N ILE A 155 -15.11 -25.66 -3.61
CA ILE A 155 -15.42 -24.31 -4.08
C ILE A 155 -14.49 -23.36 -3.32
N LEU A 156 -13.47 -22.89 -4.01
CA LEU A 156 -12.47 -21.97 -3.48
C LEU A 156 -12.88 -20.54 -3.82
N ALA A 157 -12.84 -19.62 -2.86
CA ALA A 157 -13.10 -18.22 -3.11
C ALA A 157 -11.86 -17.38 -2.73
N THR A 158 -11.56 -16.35 -3.53
CA THR A 158 -10.42 -15.47 -3.29
C THR A 158 -10.66 -14.05 -3.79
N THR A 159 -10.16 -13.09 -3.05
CA THR A 159 -10.08 -11.69 -3.51
C THR A 159 -8.79 -11.44 -4.32
N GLU A 160 -7.76 -12.28 -4.18
CA GLU A 160 -6.45 -12.09 -4.78
C GLU A 160 -6.00 -13.30 -5.62
N LYS A 161 -6.50 -13.36 -6.86
CA LYS A 161 -6.19 -14.45 -7.81
C LYS A 161 -4.68 -14.62 -8.04
N HIS A 162 -3.93 -13.53 -8.04
CA HIS A 162 -2.49 -13.54 -8.31
C HIS A 162 -1.66 -14.20 -7.20
N LYS A 163 -2.21 -14.36 -5.98
CA LYS A 163 -1.57 -15.07 -4.86
C LYS A 163 -1.80 -16.58 -4.89
N ILE A 164 -2.72 -17.07 -5.74
CA ILE A 164 -3.01 -18.50 -5.84
C ILE A 164 -1.95 -19.19 -6.68
N LEU A 165 -1.51 -20.35 -6.21
CA LEU A 165 -0.51 -21.14 -6.92
C LEU A 165 -1.02 -21.58 -8.31
N PRO A 166 -0.20 -21.48 -9.38
CA PRO A 166 -0.59 -21.93 -10.73
C PRO A 166 -1.01 -23.41 -10.78
N THR A 167 -0.46 -24.23 -9.89
CA THR A 167 -0.82 -25.66 -9.75
C THR A 167 -2.26 -25.88 -9.30
N ILE A 168 -2.84 -24.97 -8.52
CA ILE A 168 -4.26 -24.97 -8.11
C ILE A 168 -5.12 -24.43 -9.24
N ILE A 169 -4.71 -23.30 -9.83
CA ILE A 169 -5.44 -22.65 -10.92
C ILE A 169 -5.68 -23.62 -12.08
N SER A 170 -4.67 -24.45 -12.44
CA SER A 170 -4.77 -25.42 -13.54
C SER A 170 -5.73 -26.58 -13.29
N ARG A 171 -6.16 -26.81 -12.04
CA ARG A 171 -7.06 -27.89 -11.62
C ARG A 171 -8.47 -27.43 -11.27
N CYS A 172 -8.69 -26.12 -11.29
CA CYS A 172 -9.98 -25.53 -10.95
C CYS A 172 -10.67 -24.95 -12.19
N GLN A 173 -12.00 -25.05 -12.23
CA GLN A 173 -12.81 -24.24 -13.14
C GLN A 173 -12.93 -22.84 -12.56
N ILE A 174 -12.45 -21.83 -13.32
CA ILE A 174 -12.33 -20.46 -12.84
C ILE A 174 -13.57 -19.66 -13.22
N TYR A 175 -14.07 -18.87 -12.25
CA TYR A 175 -15.16 -17.93 -12.40
C TYR A 175 -14.72 -16.58 -11.87
N ASP A 176 -14.61 -15.59 -12.76
CA ASP A 176 -14.20 -14.22 -12.41
C ASP A 176 -15.47 -13.39 -12.15
N PHE A 177 -15.64 -12.94 -10.90
CA PHE A 177 -16.71 -12.05 -10.47
C PHE A 177 -16.33 -10.62 -10.72
N GLU A 178 -17.19 -9.88 -11.40
CA GLU A 178 -16.98 -8.48 -11.71
C GLU A 178 -17.52 -7.57 -10.60
N ARG A 179 -17.03 -6.33 -10.57
CA ARG A 179 -17.63 -5.28 -9.73
C ARG A 179 -19.03 -4.97 -10.21
N MET A 180 -19.93 -4.69 -9.29
CA MET A 180 -21.27 -4.24 -9.65
C MET A 180 -21.23 -2.82 -10.19
N THR A 181 -22.05 -2.55 -11.18
CA THR A 181 -22.22 -1.18 -11.67
C THR A 181 -22.96 -0.34 -10.62
N VAL A 182 -22.67 0.95 -10.60
CA VAL A 182 -23.35 1.91 -9.70
C VAL A 182 -24.87 1.81 -9.87
N GLN A 183 -25.37 1.70 -11.12
CA GLN A 183 -26.80 1.60 -11.39
C GLN A 183 -27.45 0.32 -10.82
N ASN A 184 -26.78 -0.84 -10.92
CA ASN A 184 -27.27 -2.10 -10.34
C ASN A 184 -27.33 -2.00 -8.82
N THR A 185 -26.33 -1.36 -8.21
CA THR A 185 -26.29 -1.14 -6.76
C THR A 185 -27.42 -0.20 -6.32
N ILE A 186 -27.66 0.91 -7.01
CA ILE A 186 -28.77 1.83 -6.73
C ILE A 186 -30.12 1.09 -6.83
N ASN A 187 -30.34 0.33 -7.89
CA ASN A 187 -31.59 -0.38 -8.10
C ASN A 187 -31.85 -1.40 -6.96
N HIS A 188 -30.80 -2.07 -6.52
CA HIS A 188 -30.92 -3.00 -5.40
C HIS A 188 -31.20 -2.29 -4.08
N LEU A 189 -30.49 -1.18 -3.80
CA LEU A 189 -30.73 -0.36 -2.60
C LEU A 189 -32.16 0.24 -2.58
N LYS A 190 -32.70 0.66 -3.74
CA LYS A 190 -34.12 1.06 -3.87
C LYS A 190 -35.06 -0.05 -3.44
N SER A 191 -34.86 -1.26 -3.97
CA SER A 191 -35.68 -2.43 -3.61
C SER A 191 -35.60 -2.77 -2.11
N VAL A 192 -34.43 -2.58 -1.49
CA VAL A 192 -34.25 -2.77 -0.04
C VAL A 192 -34.96 -1.67 0.75
N ALA A 193 -34.81 -0.40 0.36
CA ALA A 193 -35.46 0.74 1.00
C ALA A 193 -36.99 0.63 0.96
N GLU A 194 -37.55 0.22 -0.18
CA GLU A 194 -38.99 -0.03 -0.35
C GLU A 194 -39.50 -1.15 0.59
N LYS A 195 -38.74 -2.23 0.73
CA LYS A 195 -39.09 -3.36 1.63
C LYS A 195 -39.02 -2.98 3.10
N GLU A 196 -38.11 -2.08 3.47
CA GLU A 196 -37.96 -1.57 4.85
C GLU A 196 -38.85 -0.33 5.13
N GLY A 197 -39.54 0.21 4.12
CA GLY A 197 -40.38 1.39 4.26
C GLY A 197 -39.61 2.67 4.55
N ILE A 198 -38.38 2.77 4.04
CA ILE A 198 -37.45 3.89 4.25
C ILE A 198 -37.61 4.88 3.10
N SER A 199 -37.78 6.17 3.44
CA SER A 199 -37.76 7.24 2.43
C SER A 199 -36.34 7.60 2.03
N TYR A 200 -36.10 7.82 0.75
CA TYR A 200 -34.77 8.10 0.21
C TYR A 200 -34.79 9.07 -0.96
N GLU A 201 -33.69 9.79 -1.10
CA GLU A 201 -33.35 10.54 -2.31
C GLU A 201 -32.43 9.66 -3.19
N GLU A 202 -32.67 9.66 -4.52
CA GLU A 202 -31.89 8.84 -5.44
C GLU A 202 -30.40 9.24 -5.46
N GLU A 203 -30.14 10.54 -5.33
CA GLU A 203 -28.78 11.08 -5.27
C GLU A 203 -28.03 10.59 -4.02
N ALA A 204 -28.73 10.41 -2.91
CA ALA A 204 -28.14 9.84 -1.69
C ALA A 204 -27.73 8.37 -1.88
N LEU A 205 -28.58 7.57 -2.54
CA LEU A 205 -28.25 6.17 -2.87
C LEU A 205 -27.08 6.07 -3.87
N ALA A 206 -26.95 7.05 -4.79
CA ALA A 206 -25.83 7.11 -5.69
C ALA A 206 -24.49 7.29 -4.96
N ILE A 207 -24.41 8.16 -3.95
CA ILE A 207 -23.23 8.33 -3.11
C ILE A 207 -22.87 7.05 -2.38
N ILE A 208 -23.88 6.35 -1.81
CA ILE A 208 -23.66 5.07 -1.14
C ILE A 208 -23.09 4.04 -2.12
N ALA A 209 -23.62 3.98 -3.34
CA ALA A 209 -23.16 3.06 -4.37
C ALA A 209 -21.73 3.36 -4.85
N GLU A 210 -21.38 4.63 -5.03
CA GLU A 210 -20.02 5.07 -5.37
C GLU A 210 -19.03 4.71 -4.24
N LYS A 211 -19.41 4.98 -2.98
CA LYS A 211 -18.56 4.68 -1.82
C LYS A 211 -18.31 3.20 -1.62
N ALA A 212 -19.27 2.35 -2.00
CA ALA A 212 -19.18 0.89 -1.91
C ALA A 212 -18.25 0.27 -2.99
N ASP A 213 -17.82 1.04 -3.98
CA ASP A 213 -16.86 0.61 -5.01
C ASP A 213 -17.22 -0.75 -5.65
N GLY A 214 -18.50 -0.97 -5.95
CA GLY A 214 -19.03 -2.17 -6.59
C GLY A 214 -19.18 -3.39 -5.67
N GLY A 215 -19.01 -3.25 -4.35
CA GLY A 215 -19.26 -4.29 -3.35
C GLY A 215 -20.66 -4.20 -2.75
N MET A 216 -21.59 -5.11 -3.09
CA MET A 216 -22.95 -5.08 -2.55
C MET A 216 -23.02 -5.23 -1.03
N ARG A 217 -22.14 -6.04 -0.44
CA ARG A 217 -22.08 -6.19 1.02
C ARG A 217 -21.73 -4.88 1.71
N ASP A 218 -20.75 -4.17 1.13
CA ASP A 218 -20.29 -2.89 1.66
C ASP A 218 -21.37 -1.81 1.42
N ALA A 219 -22.05 -1.82 0.26
CA ALA A 219 -23.19 -0.95 -0.03
C ALA A 219 -24.33 -1.09 0.99
N LEU A 220 -24.73 -2.32 1.31
CA LEU A 220 -25.76 -2.58 2.31
C LEU A 220 -25.33 -2.19 3.73
N SER A 221 -24.04 -2.36 4.06
CA SER A 221 -23.52 -1.93 5.37
C SER A 221 -23.50 -0.42 5.52
N ILE A 222 -23.10 0.30 4.46
CA ILE A 222 -23.14 1.77 4.41
C ILE A 222 -24.60 2.27 4.43
N PHE A 223 -25.51 1.57 3.75
CA PHE A 223 -26.94 1.86 3.77
C PHE A 223 -27.51 1.78 5.17
N ASP A 224 -27.23 0.69 5.92
CA ASP A 224 -27.66 0.54 7.31
C ASP A 224 -27.14 1.66 8.22
N GLN A 225 -25.89 2.06 8.03
CA GLN A 225 -25.28 3.18 8.74
C GLN A 225 -26.05 4.47 8.43
N ALA A 226 -26.27 4.76 7.14
CA ALA A 226 -27.01 5.93 6.70
C ALA A 226 -28.46 5.96 7.21
N VAL A 227 -29.17 4.81 7.21
CA VAL A 227 -30.52 4.68 7.79
C VAL A 227 -30.51 5.06 9.26
N SER A 228 -29.55 4.54 10.01
CA SER A 228 -29.42 4.80 11.45
C SER A 228 -29.15 6.28 11.74
N PHE A 229 -28.23 6.89 10.98
CA PHE A 229 -27.87 8.30 11.13
C PHE A 229 -29.02 9.22 10.70
N CYS A 230 -29.68 8.93 9.59
CA CYS A 230 -30.75 9.73 9.02
C CYS A 230 -32.13 9.50 9.69
N GLN A 231 -32.23 8.58 10.66
CA GLN A 231 -33.48 8.23 11.34
C GLN A 231 -34.62 7.81 10.36
N GLY A 232 -34.26 7.03 9.34
CA GLY A 232 -35.22 6.48 8.36
C GLY A 232 -35.59 7.40 7.20
N ASN A 233 -35.03 8.61 7.12
CA ASN A 233 -35.18 9.50 5.95
C ASN A 233 -33.82 9.85 5.36
N ILE A 234 -33.41 9.12 4.32
CA ILE A 234 -32.10 9.21 3.70
C ILE A 234 -32.09 10.39 2.72
N THR A 235 -31.53 11.52 3.14
CA THR A 235 -31.33 12.70 2.29
C THR A 235 -29.87 12.84 1.88
N TYR A 236 -29.63 13.42 0.71
CA TYR A 236 -28.29 13.65 0.15
C TYR A 236 -27.34 14.34 1.15
N GLN A 237 -27.82 15.39 1.79
CA GLN A 237 -27.01 16.21 2.70
C GLN A 237 -26.56 15.46 3.96
N LYS A 238 -27.47 14.65 4.54
CA LYS A 238 -27.15 13.83 5.73
C LYS A 238 -26.20 12.68 5.40
N VAL A 239 -26.35 12.08 4.23
CA VAL A 239 -25.44 10.99 3.79
C VAL A 239 -24.02 11.51 3.55
N ILE A 240 -23.87 12.69 2.97
CA ILE A 240 -22.55 13.35 2.84
C ILE A 240 -21.91 13.57 4.20
N GLU A 241 -22.71 14.06 5.17
CA GLU A 241 -22.24 14.31 6.53
C GLU A 241 -21.85 13.00 7.25
N ASP A 242 -22.70 11.97 7.20
CA ASP A 242 -22.45 10.66 7.84
C ASP A 242 -21.22 9.95 7.26
N LEU A 243 -21.14 9.88 5.93
CA LEU A 243 -20.05 9.18 5.24
C LEU A 243 -18.75 10.00 5.16
N ASN A 244 -18.79 11.22 5.70
CA ASN A 244 -17.67 12.16 5.63
C ASN A 244 -17.11 12.27 4.19
N VAL A 245 -18.02 12.32 3.20
CA VAL A 245 -17.70 12.47 1.78
C VAL A 245 -17.66 13.98 1.48
N LEU A 246 -16.59 14.39 0.86
CA LEU A 246 -16.48 15.80 0.48
C LEU A 246 -17.39 16.07 -0.72
N ASP A 247 -18.27 17.07 -0.56
CA ASP A 247 -19.16 17.52 -1.63
C ASP A 247 -18.35 17.88 -2.90
N ALA A 248 -18.85 17.45 -4.04
CA ALA A 248 -18.25 17.73 -5.35
C ALA A 248 -17.97 19.22 -5.57
N ASP A 249 -18.80 20.10 -5.03
CA ASP A 249 -18.66 21.55 -5.13
C ASP A 249 -17.33 22.06 -4.55
N ASN A 250 -16.83 21.44 -3.50
CA ASN A 250 -15.53 21.79 -2.93
C ASN A 250 -14.38 21.48 -3.89
N TYR A 251 -14.44 20.37 -4.63
CA TYR A 251 -13.43 20.03 -5.62
C TYR A 251 -13.45 20.99 -6.81
N PHE A 252 -14.65 21.35 -7.31
CA PHE A 252 -14.79 22.39 -8.33
C PHE A 252 -14.14 23.70 -7.86
N ARG A 253 -14.40 24.10 -6.63
CA ARG A 253 -13.82 25.30 -6.03
C ARG A 253 -12.30 25.23 -5.86
N PHE A 254 -11.74 24.08 -5.46
CA PHE A 254 -10.29 23.91 -5.38
C PHE A 254 -9.61 24.11 -6.74
N VAL A 255 -10.19 23.54 -7.81
CA VAL A 255 -9.62 23.67 -9.16
C VAL A 255 -9.75 25.12 -9.66
N ASP A 256 -10.87 25.77 -9.45
CA ASP A 256 -11.08 27.17 -9.85
C ASP A 256 -10.10 28.12 -9.11
N LEU A 257 -9.94 27.95 -7.79
CA LEU A 257 -8.93 28.69 -7.00
C LEU A 257 -7.49 28.42 -7.46
N ALA A 258 -7.20 27.19 -7.86
CA ALA A 258 -5.89 26.84 -8.39
C ALA A 258 -5.61 27.52 -9.75
N LEU A 259 -6.61 27.61 -10.62
CA LEU A 259 -6.50 28.34 -11.89
C LEU A 259 -6.28 29.84 -11.68
N GLU A 260 -6.90 30.42 -10.64
CA GLU A 260 -6.74 31.82 -10.28
C GLU A 260 -5.49 32.11 -9.44
N ASN A 261 -4.67 31.11 -9.14
CA ASN A 261 -3.49 31.19 -8.25
C ASN A 261 -3.79 31.71 -6.82
N LYS A 262 -5.01 31.52 -6.33
CA LYS A 262 -5.45 31.95 -5.00
C LYS A 262 -5.09 30.90 -3.93
N VAL A 263 -3.79 30.64 -3.77
CA VAL A 263 -3.30 29.62 -2.84
C VAL A 263 -3.72 29.89 -1.39
N SER A 264 -3.79 31.15 -0.98
CA SER A 264 -4.23 31.51 0.39
C SER A 264 -5.67 31.08 0.66
N GLU A 265 -6.56 31.25 -0.31
CA GLU A 265 -7.97 30.84 -0.20
C GLU A 265 -8.10 29.31 -0.21
N MET A 266 -7.27 28.62 -1.00
CA MET A 266 -7.18 27.15 -0.98
C MET A 266 -6.77 26.62 0.41
N MET A 267 -5.81 27.29 1.08
CA MET A 267 -5.38 26.90 2.44
C MET A 267 -6.49 27.17 3.48
N VAL A 268 -7.23 28.25 3.34
CA VAL A 268 -8.39 28.53 4.22
C VAL A 268 -9.46 27.45 4.02
N LEU A 269 -9.78 27.12 2.77
CA LEU A 269 -10.76 26.06 2.46
C LEU A 269 -10.31 24.70 3.01
N LEU A 270 -9.04 24.33 2.81
CA LEU A 270 -8.44 23.11 3.39
C LEU A 270 -8.61 23.08 4.91
N ASN A 271 -8.27 24.19 5.59
CA ASN A 271 -8.37 24.27 7.05
C ASN A 271 -9.82 24.14 7.54
N GLN A 272 -10.80 24.71 6.82
CA GLN A 272 -12.21 24.55 7.12
C GLN A 272 -12.66 23.09 7.00
N LEU A 273 -12.20 22.38 5.95
CA LEU A 273 -12.56 20.98 5.73
C LEU A 273 -11.91 20.05 6.77
N ILE A 274 -10.63 20.25 7.06
CA ILE A 274 -9.96 19.48 8.14
C ILE A 274 -10.62 19.78 9.50
N GLY A 275 -11.03 21.01 9.75
CA GLY A 275 -11.76 21.39 10.97
C GLY A 275 -13.13 20.72 11.11
N LYS A 276 -13.77 20.32 10.00
CA LYS A 276 -15.00 19.51 9.95
C LYS A 276 -14.73 18.00 10.09
N GLY A 277 -13.46 17.58 10.23
CA GLY A 277 -13.08 16.16 10.41
C GLY A 277 -12.75 15.40 9.12
N PHE A 278 -12.67 16.07 7.95
CA PHE A 278 -12.28 15.40 6.71
C PHE A 278 -10.81 14.97 6.73
N ASP A 279 -10.53 13.73 6.28
CA ASP A 279 -9.17 13.24 6.13
C ASP A 279 -8.49 13.87 4.90
N GLY A 280 -7.25 14.34 5.09
CA GLY A 280 -6.47 14.96 4.02
C GLY A 280 -6.12 14.02 2.88
N GLY A 281 -5.95 12.72 3.15
CA GLY A 281 -5.68 11.70 2.12
C GLY A 281 -6.89 11.51 1.21
N ASN A 282 -8.08 11.35 1.80
CA ASN A 282 -9.33 11.25 1.04
C ASN A 282 -9.60 12.51 0.21
N LEU A 283 -9.25 13.69 0.72
CA LEU A 283 -9.36 14.95 -0.02
C LEU A 283 -8.46 14.96 -1.25
N VAL A 284 -7.20 14.54 -1.13
CA VAL A 284 -6.25 14.50 -2.26
C VAL A 284 -6.69 13.47 -3.30
N LEU A 285 -7.15 12.28 -2.86
CA LEU A 285 -7.65 11.23 -3.75
C LEU A 285 -8.90 11.69 -4.51
N GLY A 286 -9.84 12.33 -3.82
CA GLY A 286 -11.03 12.91 -4.44
C GLY A 286 -10.69 14.04 -5.41
N LEU A 287 -9.73 14.90 -5.08
CA LEU A 287 -9.23 15.93 -5.98
C LEU A 287 -8.57 15.33 -7.24
N ALA A 288 -7.79 14.26 -7.09
CA ALA A 288 -7.21 13.54 -8.22
C ALA A 288 -8.29 12.96 -9.14
N SER A 289 -9.31 12.32 -8.56
CA SER A 289 -10.47 11.79 -9.30
C SER A 289 -11.23 12.90 -10.02
N HIS A 290 -11.44 14.04 -9.37
CA HIS A 290 -12.10 15.20 -9.97
C HIS A 290 -11.29 15.75 -11.16
N VAL A 291 -9.98 15.96 -10.99
CA VAL A 291 -9.10 16.44 -12.08
C VAL A 291 -9.06 15.45 -13.25
N ARG A 292 -9.09 14.13 -12.99
CA ARG A 292 -9.24 13.10 -14.02
C ARG A 292 -10.56 13.27 -14.78
N ASN A 293 -11.67 13.44 -14.08
CA ASN A 293 -12.99 13.61 -14.68
C ASN A 293 -13.05 14.89 -15.52
N VAL A 294 -12.46 15.99 -15.07
CA VAL A 294 -12.29 17.23 -15.85
C VAL A 294 -11.47 16.98 -17.13
N LEU A 295 -10.41 16.18 -17.04
CA LEU A 295 -9.58 15.82 -18.19
C LEU A 295 -10.37 14.97 -19.19
N MET A 296 -11.14 13.98 -18.72
CA MET A 296 -12.02 13.15 -19.57
C MET A 296 -13.15 13.96 -20.19
N ALA A 297 -13.66 14.97 -19.50
CA ALA A 297 -14.71 15.86 -20.02
C ALA A 297 -14.24 16.79 -21.17
N LYS A 298 -12.93 16.87 -21.43
CA LYS A 298 -12.38 17.65 -22.55
C LYS A 298 -12.61 17.05 -23.91
N ASP A 299 -12.68 15.72 -23.99
CA ASP A 299 -12.87 15.00 -25.24
C ASP A 299 -14.27 14.40 -25.28
N ALA A 300 -15.00 14.67 -26.38
CA ALA A 300 -16.33 14.14 -26.60
C ALA A 300 -16.37 12.60 -26.63
N GLN A 301 -15.27 11.93 -27.03
CA GLN A 301 -15.20 10.47 -27.08
C GLN A 301 -15.11 9.85 -25.67
N THR A 302 -14.49 10.53 -24.72
CA THR A 302 -14.33 10.04 -23.34
C THR A 302 -15.47 10.48 -22.41
N LEU A 303 -16.29 11.41 -22.85
CA LEU A 303 -17.44 11.92 -22.08
C LEU A 303 -18.45 10.82 -21.65
N PRO A 304 -18.80 9.83 -22.49
CA PRO A 304 -19.69 8.73 -22.08
C PRO A 304 -19.12 7.83 -20.99
N LEU A 305 -17.80 7.84 -20.80
CA LEU A 305 -17.12 7.06 -19.75
C LEU A 305 -17.23 7.68 -18.35
N LEU A 306 -17.75 8.92 -18.26
CA LEU A 306 -18.04 9.55 -16.98
C LEU A 306 -19.34 8.99 -16.40
N GLU A 307 -19.21 8.23 -15.33
CA GLU A 307 -20.34 7.65 -14.56
C GLU A 307 -20.94 8.69 -13.61
N VAL A 308 -21.37 9.84 -14.15
CA VAL A 308 -21.93 10.96 -13.38
C VAL A 308 -23.27 11.39 -13.97
N SER A 309 -24.08 12.12 -13.17
CA SER A 309 -25.37 12.66 -13.63
C SER A 309 -25.19 13.64 -14.79
N GLN A 310 -26.25 13.84 -15.58
CA GLN A 310 -26.22 14.77 -16.73
C GLN A 310 -25.83 16.19 -16.30
N GLN A 311 -26.38 16.67 -15.20
CA GLN A 311 -26.07 17.98 -14.64
C GLN A 311 -24.61 18.13 -14.20
N GLN A 312 -24.04 17.11 -13.56
CA GLN A 312 -22.62 17.10 -13.21
C GLN A 312 -21.73 17.04 -14.44
N ARG A 313 -22.14 16.31 -15.48
CA ARG A 313 -21.40 16.22 -16.76
C ARG A 313 -21.26 17.59 -17.42
N GLU A 314 -22.31 18.37 -17.45
CA GLU A 314 -22.28 19.75 -17.98
C GLU A 314 -21.35 20.65 -17.16
N ARG A 315 -21.34 20.52 -15.83
CA ARG A 315 -20.42 21.26 -14.96
C ARG A 315 -18.95 20.86 -15.20
N PHE A 316 -18.67 19.56 -15.37
CA PHE A 316 -17.32 19.09 -15.73
C PHE A 316 -16.87 19.64 -17.07
N GLN A 317 -17.74 19.67 -18.09
CA GLN A 317 -17.43 20.25 -19.39
C GLN A 317 -17.13 21.77 -19.28
N ALA A 318 -17.93 22.51 -18.53
CA ALA A 318 -17.71 23.94 -18.32
C ALA A 318 -16.36 24.23 -17.66
N GLN A 319 -15.97 23.44 -16.65
CA GLN A 319 -14.67 23.57 -16.00
C GLN A 319 -13.53 23.08 -16.92
N ALA A 320 -13.73 22.01 -17.69
CA ALA A 320 -12.76 21.50 -18.64
C ALA A 320 -12.35 22.51 -19.72
N GLN A 321 -13.29 23.35 -20.18
CA GLN A 321 -12.98 24.44 -21.12
C GLN A 321 -12.05 25.49 -20.52
N LYS A 322 -12.15 25.76 -19.22
CA LYS A 322 -11.30 26.73 -18.52
C LYS A 322 -9.91 26.17 -18.18
N CYS A 323 -9.76 24.86 -18.07
CA CYS A 323 -8.53 24.23 -17.61
C CYS A 323 -7.56 23.94 -18.76
N PRO A 324 -6.31 24.41 -18.76
CA PRO A 324 -5.28 23.95 -19.69
C PRO A 324 -4.94 22.47 -19.48
N THR A 325 -4.77 21.70 -20.55
CA THR A 325 -4.47 20.26 -20.46
C THR A 325 -3.18 19.98 -19.70
N GLN A 326 -2.16 20.82 -19.88
CA GLN A 326 -0.89 20.69 -19.13
C GLN A 326 -1.05 20.90 -17.61
N PHE A 327 -1.96 21.79 -17.21
CA PHE A 327 -2.30 21.98 -15.79
C PHE A 327 -2.89 20.69 -15.20
N LEU A 328 -3.87 20.09 -15.89
CA LEU A 328 -4.53 18.86 -15.44
C LEU A 328 -3.55 17.70 -15.28
N TYR A 329 -2.65 17.48 -16.26
CA TYR A 329 -1.61 16.45 -16.14
C TYR A 329 -0.63 16.69 -14.98
N LYS A 330 -0.18 17.92 -14.79
CA LYS A 330 0.72 18.26 -13.69
C LYS A 330 0.02 18.12 -12.34
N ALA A 331 -1.24 18.56 -12.23
CA ALA A 331 -2.04 18.42 -11.01
C ALA A 331 -2.28 16.94 -10.65
N LEU A 332 -2.63 16.09 -11.63
CA LEU A 332 -2.76 14.65 -11.44
C LEU A 332 -1.45 14.01 -10.96
N LYS A 333 -0.33 14.39 -11.56
CA LYS A 333 0.98 13.87 -11.15
C LYS A 333 1.32 14.23 -9.71
N LEU A 334 1.06 15.48 -9.29
CA LEU A 334 1.30 15.93 -7.92
C LEU A 334 0.37 15.25 -6.91
N ALA A 335 -0.92 15.12 -7.25
CA ALA A 335 -1.88 14.43 -6.40
C ALA A 335 -1.54 12.95 -6.21
N ASN A 336 -1.18 12.24 -7.30
CA ASN A 336 -0.73 10.84 -7.23
C ASN A 336 0.56 10.68 -6.42
N GLN A 337 1.50 11.60 -6.54
CA GLN A 337 2.73 11.55 -5.74
C GLN A 337 2.46 11.80 -4.25
N CYS A 338 1.48 12.65 -3.93
CA CYS A 338 1.02 12.86 -2.57
C CYS A 338 0.40 11.58 -1.98
N ASP A 339 -0.48 10.90 -2.74
CA ASP A 339 -1.13 9.67 -2.30
C ASP A 339 -0.13 8.56 -1.99
N ILE A 340 0.85 8.32 -2.89
CA ILE A 340 1.92 7.33 -2.68
C ILE A 340 2.69 7.63 -1.39
N ASN A 341 3.02 8.90 -1.13
CA ASN A 341 3.83 9.32 0.02
C ASN A 341 3.00 9.47 1.30
N TYR A 342 1.66 9.52 1.22
CA TYR A 342 0.78 9.82 2.34
C TYR A 342 0.93 8.85 3.52
N ARG A 343 1.08 7.55 3.23
CA ARG A 343 1.24 6.51 4.24
C ARG A 343 2.58 6.58 4.97
N GLN A 344 3.63 7.03 4.28
CA GLN A 344 5.00 7.08 4.81
C GLN A 344 5.34 8.41 5.49
N SER A 345 4.52 9.44 5.26
CA SER A 345 4.76 10.77 5.81
C SER A 345 4.46 10.85 7.30
N SER A 346 5.41 11.37 8.07
CA SER A 346 5.24 11.67 9.50
C SER A 346 4.27 12.84 9.74
N ASN A 347 4.21 13.80 8.81
CA ASN A 347 3.30 14.95 8.87
C ASN A 347 2.40 14.97 7.64
N LYS A 348 1.31 14.22 7.72
CA LYS A 348 0.33 14.06 6.64
C LYS A 348 -0.29 15.40 6.23
N ARG A 349 -0.59 16.26 7.20
CA ARG A 349 -1.20 17.57 6.95
C ARG A 349 -0.27 18.47 6.13
N LEU A 350 1.00 18.57 6.51
CA LEU A 350 2.00 19.36 5.78
C LEU A 350 2.18 18.86 4.34
N LEU A 351 2.15 17.55 4.12
CA LEU A 351 2.25 16.95 2.79
C LEU A 351 1.08 17.39 1.89
N VAL A 352 -0.14 17.38 2.40
CA VAL A 352 -1.33 17.85 1.67
C VAL A 352 -1.24 19.34 1.39
N GLU A 353 -0.88 20.16 2.38
CA GLU A 353 -0.69 21.60 2.23
C GLU A 353 0.33 21.92 1.13
N LEU A 354 1.49 21.26 1.14
CA LEU A 354 2.53 21.42 0.10
C LEU A 354 2.05 21.03 -1.29
N THR A 355 1.30 19.95 -1.39
CA THR A 355 0.75 19.48 -2.68
C THR A 355 -0.25 20.48 -3.25
N LEU A 356 -1.18 20.99 -2.44
CA LEU A 356 -2.14 22.00 -2.86
C LEU A 356 -1.47 23.33 -3.24
N ILE A 357 -0.43 23.74 -2.50
CA ILE A 357 0.39 24.91 -2.84
C ILE A 357 1.04 24.71 -4.22
N GLN A 358 1.63 23.56 -4.48
CA GLN A 358 2.25 23.25 -5.77
C GLN A 358 1.22 23.24 -6.90
N ILE A 359 0.04 22.66 -6.69
CA ILE A 359 -1.05 22.66 -7.69
C ILE A 359 -1.51 24.10 -7.98
N GLY A 360 -1.72 24.93 -6.94
CA GLY A 360 -2.14 26.31 -7.09
C GLY A 360 -1.10 27.22 -7.77
N GLN A 361 0.17 26.79 -7.84
CA GLN A 361 1.23 27.54 -8.49
C GLN A 361 1.52 27.11 -9.95
N LEU A 362 0.85 26.05 -10.45
CA LEU A 362 1.11 25.51 -11.80
C LEU A 362 0.78 26.49 -12.93
N THR A 363 -0.14 27.42 -12.71
CA THR A 363 -0.63 28.39 -13.71
C THR A 363 0.13 29.70 -13.67
N GLN A 364 1.07 29.90 -12.72
CA GLN A 364 1.89 31.12 -12.70
C GLN A 364 2.84 31.14 -13.90
N PRO A 365 2.93 32.25 -14.65
CA PRO A 365 3.88 32.38 -15.74
C PRO A 365 5.32 32.24 -15.20
N GLU A 366 6.12 31.45 -15.91
CA GLU A 366 7.55 31.40 -15.69
C GLU A 366 8.13 32.74 -16.16
N ASP A 367 8.69 33.53 -15.24
CA ASP A 367 9.43 34.74 -15.62
C ASP A 367 10.64 34.32 -16.48
N SER A 368 10.56 34.54 -17.77
CA SER A 368 11.57 34.19 -18.79
C SER A 368 12.90 34.96 -18.69
N ASP A 369 13.06 35.88 -17.72
CA ASP A 369 14.20 36.81 -17.66
C ASP A 369 15.10 36.65 -16.43
N VAL A 370 15.36 35.42 -15.93
CA VAL A 370 16.36 35.27 -14.87
C VAL A 370 17.32 34.11 -15.18
N PRO A 371 18.64 34.35 -15.30
CA PRO A 371 19.63 33.31 -15.55
C PRO A 371 19.61 32.27 -14.41
N ALA A 372 19.80 31.03 -14.78
CA ALA A 372 19.72 29.82 -13.94
C ALA A 372 20.85 29.76 -12.89
N ALA A 373 20.84 30.62 -11.89
CA ALA A 373 21.73 30.51 -10.74
C ALA A 373 21.03 30.97 -9.45
N GLY A 374 20.51 30.04 -8.69
CA GLY A 374 20.42 30.16 -7.23
C GLY A 374 19.35 31.08 -6.63
N ARG A 375 18.29 31.48 -7.34
CA ARG A 375 17.19 32.26 -6.74
C ARG A 375 15.98 31.39 -6.49
N SER A 376 15.45 31.45 -5.26
CA SER A 376 14.14 30.88 -4.91
C SER A 376 13.06 31.36 -5.89
N PRO A 377 12.21 30.48 -6.42
CA PRO A 377 11.15 30.88 -7.34
C PRO A 377 10.27 31.98 -6.71
N LYS A 378 9.95 33.01 -7.47
CA LYS A 378 9.04 34.10 -7.04
C LYS A 378 7.67 33.56 -6.57
N ARG A 379 7.29 32.36 -7.01
CA ARG A 379 6.12 31.58 -6.61
C ARG A 379 5.95 31.43 -5.10
N LEU A 380 7.05 31.28 -4.36
CA LEU A 380 7.03 31.17 -2.89
C LEU A 380 6.96 32.54 -2.19
N LYS A 381 7.35 33.63 -2.85
CA LYS A 381 7.39 34.97 -2.22
C LYS A 381 6.00 35.51 -1.88
N SER A 382 4.97 35.19 -2.67
CA SER A 382 3.60 35.67 -2.41
C SER A 382 2.98 35.01 -1.18
N LEU A 383 3.29 33.73 -0.93
CA LEU A 383 2.81 32.97 0.22
C LEU A 383 3.46 33.38 1.53
N PHE A 384 4.76 33.67 1.48
CA PHE A 384 5.57 33.99 2.66
C PHE A 384 5.87 35.48 2.81
N LYS A 385 5.22 36.36 2.03
CA LYS A 385 5.45 37.81 2.09
C LYS A 385 5.22 38.38 3.49
N LYS A 386 4.22 37.89 4.24
CA LYS A 386 4.00 38.28 5.64
C LYS A 386 5.05 37.72 6.60
N LEU A 387 5.57 36.51 6.36
CA LEU A 387 6.68 35.95 7.14
C LEU A 387 8.01 36.65 6.86
N MET A 388 8.27 37.02 5.60
CA MET A 388 9.50 37.77 5.24
C MET A 388 9.48 39.22 5.74
N SER A 389 8.33 39.87 5.81
CA SER A 389 8.20 41.21 6.40
C SER A 389 8.42 41.25 7.92
N SER A 390 8.09 40.15 8.63
CA SER A 390 8.38 40.02 10.07
C SER A 390 9.86 39.74 10.39
N VAL A 391 10.62 39.19 9.42
CA VAL A 391 12.08 38.97 9.54
C VAL A 391 12.87 40.25 9.25
N GLN A 392 12.32 41.18 8.47
CA GLN A 392 13.00 42.47 8.15
C GLN A 392 12.84 43.55 9.25
N GLN A 393 12.05 43.29 10.30
CA GLN A 393 11.90 44.22 11.44
C GLN A 393 12.80 43.89 12.64
N ARG A 394 13.92 43.20 12.46
CA ARG A 394 14.95 43.19 13.50
C ARG A 394 15.80 44.48 13.39
N PRO A 395 15.98 45.22 14.48
CA PRO A 395 16.64 46.52 14.43
C PRO A 395 18.11 46.41 13.95
N ALA A 396 18.48 47.32 13.07
CA ALA A 396 19.76 47.41 12.37
C ALA A 396 21.02 47.59 13.29
N ALA A 397 20.86 47.55 14.61
CA ALA A 397 21.93 47.73 15.58
C ALA A 397 22.89 46.54 15.77
N GLN A 398 22.53 45.34 15.27
CA GLN A 398 23.40 44.14 15.41
C GLN A 398 24.17 43.75 14.14
N VAL A 399 23.93 44.38 12.99
CA VAL A 399 24.60 44.04 11.72
C VAL A 399 25.87 44.90 11.54
N ALA A 400 25.93 46.11 12.08
CA ALA A 400 27.10 46.96 12.00
C ALA A 400 28.34 46.46 12.76
N GLY A 401 28.15 45.60 13.79
CA GLY A 401 29.25 44.96 14.55
C GLY A 401 29.92 43.79 13.84
N ALA A 402 29.20 43.13 12.90
CA ALA A 402 29.72 41.96 12.19
C ALA A 402 30.51 42.34 10.91
N GLU A 403 30.16 43.46 10.30
CA GLU A 403 30.88 43.96 9.11
C GLU A 403 32.20 44.59 9.47
N ARG A 404 32.30 45.37 10.58
CA ARG A 404 33.59 45.91 11.08
C ARG A 404 34.58 44.80 11.44
N ARG A 405 34.17 43.72 12.05
CA ARG A 405 35.03 42.54 12.35
C ARG A 405 35.48 41.77 11.09
N ARG A 406 34.76 41.91 9.98
CA ARG A 406 35.11 41.26 8.71
C ARG A 406 36.08 42.10 7.89
N GLU A 407 36.04 43.42 8.03
CA GLU A 407 37.00 44.35 7.40
C GLU A 407 38.34 44.37 8.14
N GLU A 408 38.33 44.39 9.48
CA GLU A 408 39.57 44.29 10.29
C GLU A 408 40.33 42.98 10.04
N ARG A 409 39.62 41.86 9.86
CA ARG A 409 40.24 40.57 9.47
C ARG A 409 40.77 40.52 8.03
N LYS A 410 40.26 41.35 7.15
CA LYS A 410 40.80 41.49 5.78
C LYS A 410 42.04 42.36 5.74
N GLU A 411 42.11 43.41 6.54
CA GLU A 411 43.28 44.24 6.66
C GLU A 411 44.46 43.58 7.37
N GLU A 412 44.19 42.78 8.43
CA GLU A 412 45.25 41.96 9.07
C GLU A 412 45.81 40.88 8.13
N ARG A 413 44.98 40.32 7.20
CA ARG A 413 45.46 39.37 6.21
C ARG A 413 46.24 40.01 5.06
N ALA A 414 46.05 41.29 4.79
CA ALA A 414 46.79 42.03 3.78
C ALA A 414 48.20 42.47 4.28
N LYS A 415 48.31 42.81 5.57
CA LYS A 415 49.59 43.22 6.20
C LYS A 415 50.57 42.07 6.49
N ARG A 416 50.13 40.80 6.35
CA ARG A 416 50.99 39.62 6.54
C ARG A 416 51.59 39.06 5.23
N LYS A 417 51.46 39.77 4.12
CA LYS A 417 51.95 39.32 2.80
C LYS A 417 53.14 40.08 2.24
N GLU A 418 53.79 40.89 3.04
CA GLU A 418 55.00 41.60 2.61
C GLU A 418 56.16 41.34 3.57
N GLU A 419 56.78 40.18 3.45
CA GLU A 419 58.25 40.03 3.76
C GLU A 419 58.78 38.84 2.93
N PRO A 420 59.89 38.98 2.21
CA PRO A 420 60.42 38.02 1.28
C PRO A 420 61.47 37.13 1.94
N VAL A 421 61.26 35.80 1.89
CA VAL A 421 62.37 34.86 2.11
C VAL A 421 62.46 33.90 0.93
N ILE A 422 63.66 33.84 0.43
CA ILE A 422 64.17 33.18 -0.77
C ILE A 422 64.45 31.72 -0.51
N ARG A 423 64.17 30.85 -1.55
CA ARG A 423 64.65 29.46 -1.84
C ARG A 423 64.05 28.32 -1.02
N ASN A 424 63.58 27.24 -1.63
CA ASN A 424 64.09 26.40 -2.70
C ASN A 424 62.95 25.53 -3.31
N GLU A 425 63.15 25.14 -4.54
CA GLU A 425 62.33 24.26 -5.36
C GLU A 425 62.11 22.88 -4.72
N GLU A 426 60.85 22.49 -4.64
CA GLU A 426 60.40 21.14 -4.98
C GLU A 426 58.87 21.17 -5.10
N LYS A 427 58.37 20.82 -6.28
CA LYS A 427 56.94 20.68 -6.59
C LYS A 427 56.37 19.44 -5.95
N PRO A 428 55.29 19.51 -5.22
CA PRO A 428 54.31 18.45 -5.19
C PRO A 428 53.06 18.88 -5.95
N THR A 429 52.70 18.06 -6.89
CA THR A 429 51.48 18.11 -7.71
C THR A 429 50.24 18.05 -6.84
N ALA A 430 49.35 19.01 -7.05
CA ALA A 430 48.03 19.03 -6.39
C ALA A 430 47.14 17.89 -6.86
N PRO A 431 46.36 17.25 -5.98
CA PRO A 431 45.42 16.21 -6.39
C PRO A 431 44.22 16.85 -7.10
N VAL A 432 43.99 16.38 -8.30
CA VAL A 432 42.83 16.71 -9.14
C VAL A 432 41.60 16.15 -8.46
N ARG A 433 40.67 17.00 -8.06
CA ARG A 433 39.33 16.62 -7.64
C ARG A 433 38.59 16.01 -8.83
N GLN A 434 38.57 14.71 -8.93
CA GLN A 434 37.71 13.99 -9.87
C GLN A 434 36.24 14.10 -9.42
N ARG A 435 35.42 14.68 -10.28
CA ARG A 435 33.97 14.67 -10.18
C ARG A 435 33.50 13.23 -10.35
N LEU A 436 32.97 12.63 -9.28
CA LEU A 436 32.28 11.33 -9.32
C LEU A 436 31.10 11.41 -10.31
N LYS A 437 31.19 10.69 -11.40
CA LYS A 437 30.09 10.43 -12.32
C LYS A 437 29.16 9.38 -11.69
N ILE A 438 27.97 9.79 -11.26
CA ILE A 438 26.91 8.97 -10.63
C ILE A 438 26.31 7.91 -11.62
N GLY A 439 26.92 7.66 -12.76
CA GLY A 439 26.33 6.84 -13.82
C GLY A 439 26.69 5.35 -13.84
N SER A 440 27.68 4.87 -13.06
CA SER A 440 28.15 3.48 -13.19
C SER A 440 27.68 2.49 -12.12
N LEU A 441 26.82 2.91 -11.18
CA LEU A 441 26.37 2.09 -10.04
C LEU A 441 25.17 1.17 -10.35
N GLY A 442 24.70 1.11 -11.59
CA GLY A 442 23.49 0.36 -11.98
C GLY A 442 23.71 -1.03 -12.55
N THR A 443 24.92 -1.40 -12.94
CA THR A 443 25.14 -2.59 -13.78
C THR A 443 25.48 -3.88 -13.05
N THR A 444 25.92 -3.82 -11.80
CA THR A 444 26.39 -5.02 -11.07
C THR A 444 25.23 -5.86 -10.48
N PHE A 445 24.06 -5.30 -10.25
CA PHE A 445 22.90 -6.04 -9.69
C PHE A 445 21.91 -6.55 -10.73
N SER A 446 21.85 -5.97 -11.93
CA SER A 446 20.96 -6.46 -13.01
C SER A 446 21.44 -7.80 -13.63
N SER A 447 22.70 -8.19 -13.48
CA SER A 447 23.20 -9.49 -13.90
C SER A 447 22.79 -10.63 -12.95
N LEU A 448 22.36 -10.31 -11.72
CA LEU A 448 21.88 -11.29 -10.73
C LEU A 448 20.39 -11.67 -10.88
N LEU A 449 19.65 -10.96 -11.75
CA LEU A 449 18.22 -11.18 -11.99
C LEU A 449 17.90 -12.09 -13.18
N LYS A 450 18.93 -12.59 -13.89
CA LYS A 450 18.75 -13.50 -15.04
C LYS A 450 19.44 -14.84 -14.77
N THR A 451 18.84 -15.69 -13.96
CA THR A 451 19.02 -17.15 -14.07
C THR A 451 17.93 -17.86 -13.28
N ASP A 452 16.84 -18.16 -13.96
CA ASP A 452 16.04 -19.34 -13.68
C ASP A 452 16.43 -20.40 -14.72
N THR A 453 17.41 -21.25 -14.39
CA THR A 453 17.61 -22.59 -14.98
C THR A 453 18.44 -23.42 -13.99
N PRO A 454 18.23 -24.75 -13.94
CA PRO A 454 18.65 -25.55 -12.80
C PRO A 454 20.12 -25.96 -12.83
N VAL A 455 20.71 -25.87 -11.66
CA VAL A 455 21.88 -26.60 -11.17
C VAL A 455 22.98 -26.99 -12.20
N ALA A 456 23.96 -26.11 -12.35
CA ALA A 456 25.35 -26.47 -12.62
C ALA A 456 26.24 -25.55 -11.77
N ALA A 457 27.38 -26.06 -11.34
CA ALA A 457 28.34 -25.53 -10.37
C ALA A 457 28.43 -23.99 -10.32
N GLN A 458 28.33 -23.44 -9.09
CA GLN A 458 28.40 -22.01 -8.79
C GLN A 458 29.75 -21.45 -9.22
N ALA A 459 29.78 -20.68 -10.30
CA ALA A 459 30.89 -19.80 -10.61
C ALA A 459 30.89 -18.66 -9.59
N GLU A 460 32.00 -18.43 -8.93
CA GLU A 460 32.21 -17.27 -8.06
C GLU A 460 32.10 -15.98 -8.90
N PRO A 461 31.48 -14.90 -8.37
CA PRO A 461 31.42 -13.65 -9.09
C PRO A 461 32.83 -13.08 -9.32
N GLU A 462 33.15 -12.75 -10.56
CA GLU A 462 34.45 -12.21 -10.96
C GLU A 462 34.69 -10.81 -10.39
N VAL A 463 35.91 -10.58 -9.92
CA VAL A 463 36.40 -9.28 -9.47
C VAL A 463 36.68 -8.44 -10.72
N THR A 464 35.99 -7.34 -10.89
CA THR A 464 36.12 -6.46 -12.06
C THR A 464 37.34 -5.52 -12.03
N ASN A 465 37.99 -5.36 -10.88
CA ASN A 465 39.11 -4.44 -10.68
C ASN A 465 40.25 -5.10 -9.91
N GLU A 466 41.08 -5.87 -10.58
CA GLU A 466 42.22 -6.58 -9.96
C GLU A 466 43.43 -5.68 -9.61
N GLU A 467 43.50 -4.42 -10.10
CA GLU A 467 44.65 -3.53 -9.95
C GLU A 467 44.44 -2.30 -9.06
N GLU A 468 43.20 -2.07 -8.54
CA GLU A 468 42.94 -0.89 -7.72
C GLU A 468 43.28 -1.15 -6.24
N GLN A 469 44.17 -0.31 -5.65
CA GLN A 469 44.56 -0.30 -4.25
C GLN A 469 44.26 1.07 -3.61
N ALA A 470 43.01 1.52 -3.65
CA ALA A 470 42.63 2.75 -2.98
C ALA A 470 42.58 2.54 -1.46
N GLN A 471 43.18 3.42 -0.68
CA GLN A 471 43.07 3.37 0.78
C GLN A 471 41.67 3.77 1.22
N PHE A 472 41.05 2.99 2.12
CA PHE A 472 39.72 3.25 2.69
C PHE A 472 39.77 3.39 4.20
N THR A 473 38.87 4.20 4.74
CA THR A 473 38.73 4.49 6.18
C THR A 473 37.65 3.62 6.82
N GLN A 474 37.64 3.54 8.15
CA GLN A 474 36.60 2.83 8.90
C GLN A 474 35.20 3.41 8.62
N GLU A 475 35.06 4.72 8.48
CA GLU A 475 33.79 5.39 8.16
C GLU A 475 33.28 5.03 6.76
N GLU A 476 34.16 4.95 5.78
CA GLU A 476 33.82 4.53 4.42
C GLU A 476 33.40 3.06 4.38
N LEU A 477 34.08 2.18 5.12
CA LEU A 477 33.71 0.78 5.28
C LEU A 477 32.29 0.63 5.84
N GLU A 478 31.97 1.32 6.94
CA GLU A 478 30.64 1.28 7.56
C GLU A 478 29.55 1.84 6.62
N LEU A 479 29.84 2.91 5.90
CA LEU A 479 28.90 3.51 4.95
C LEU A 479 28.62 2.57 3.77
N GLN A 480 29.64 1.92 3.21
CA GLN A 480 29.47 0.96 2.13
C GLN A 480 28.80 -0.35 2.62
N TRP A 481 29.07 -0.76 3.84
CA TRP A 481 28.38 -1.87 4.50
C TRP A 481 26.88 -1.64 4.61
N LEU A 482 26.47 -0.49 5.12
CA LEU A 482 25.05 -0.11 5.21
C LEU A 482 24.39 0.04 3.83
N ALA A 483 25.11 0.61 2.87
CA ALA A 483 24.63 0.73 1.49
C ALA A 483 24.43 -0.63 0.84
N MET A 484 25.34 -1.59 1.05
CA MET A 484 25.23 -2.97 0.60
C MET A 484 24.02 -3.66 1.23
N CYS A 485 23.85 -3.58 2.54
CA CYS A 485 22.70 -4.16 3.24
C CYS A 485 21.35 -3.64 2.73
N ASN A 486 21.27 -2.34 2.38
CA ASN A 486 20.07 -1.73 1.81
C ASN A 486 19.75 -2.20 0.38
N ARG A 487 20.74 -2.70 -0.36
CA ARG A 487 20.59 -3.15 -1.75
C ARG A 487 20.45 -4.67 -1.90
N MET A 488 20.44 -5.43 -0.78
CA MET A 488 20.27 -6.88 -0.83
C MET A 488 18.93 -7.28 -1.45
N PRO A 489 18.88 -8.36 -2.26
CA PRO A 489 17.65 -8.89 -2.85
C PRO A 489 16.60 -9.25 -1.80
N GLN A 490 15.31 -9.23 -2.19
CA GLN A 490 14.18 -9.53 -1.28
C GLN A 490 14.30 -10.88 -0.57
N LYS A 491 14.94 -11.86 -1.18
CA LYS A 491 15.23 -13.18 -0.56
C LYS A 491 16.05 -13.08 0.74
N PHE A 492 16.85 -12.04 0.90
CA PHE A 492 17.75 -11.83 2.05
C PHE A 492 17.32 -10.66 2.95
N THR A 493 16.09 -10.16 2.85
CA THR A 493 15.62 -8.99 3.61
C THR A 493 15.77 -9.18 5.13
N ALA A 494 15.42 -10.36 5.65
CA ALA A 494 15.56 -10.66 7.07
C ALA A 494 17.04 -10.70 7.51
N LEU A 495 17.93 -11.26 6.67
CA LEU A 495 19.38 -11.30 6.91
C LEU A 495 19.98 -9.89 6.81
N ALA A 496 19.60 -9.12 5.77
CA ALA A 496 20.04 -7.75 5.59
C ALA A 496 19.70 -6.85 6.79
N GLN A 497 18.51 -7.05 7.38
CA GLN A 497 18.07 -6.28 8.54
C GLN A 497 18.90 -6.61 9.81
N ARG A 498 19.32 -7.85 9.97
CA ARG A 498 20.26 -8.26 11.03
C ARG A 498 21.67 -7.75 10.77
N MET A 499 22.15 -7.84 9.53
CA MET A 499 23.47 -7.37 9.13
C MET A 499 23.66 -5.85 9.30
N LYS A 500 22.59 -5.05 9.20
CA LYS A 500 22.65 -3.59 9.49
C LYS A 500 23.09 -3.25 10.91
N ASN A 501 22.83 -4.13 11.86
CA ASN A 501 23.18 -3.94 13.26
C ASN A 501 24.62 -4.43 13.58
N LEU A 502 25.29 -5.05 12.60
CA LEU A 502 26.68 -5.49 12.72
C LEU A 502 27.62 -4.37 12.28
N HIS A 503 28.71 -4.18 13.01
CA HIS A 503 29.71 -3.16 12.72
C HIS A 503 31.01 -3.85 12.25
N PRO A 504 31.32 -3.83 10.93
CA PRO A 504 32.60 -4.35 10.44
C PRO A 504 33.74 -3.47 10.97
N ARG A 505 34.84 -4.07 11.40
CA ARG A 505 36.04 -3.38 11.91
C ARG A 505 37.26 -3.72 11.08
N ILE A 506 38.12 -2.73 10.85
CA ILE A 506 39.44 -2.95 10.26
C ILE A 506 40.38 -3.36 11.40
N THR A 507 40.93 -4.60 11.34
CA THR A 507 41.91 -5.11 12.32
C THR A 507 43.34 -4.81 11.85
N ASP A 508 43.80 -5.51 10.81
CA ASP A 508 45.07 -5.29 10.16
C ASP A 508 44.82 -4.95 8.70
N TYR A 509 44.98 -3.67 8.32
CA TYR A 509 44.67 -3.22 6.96
C TYR A 509 45.35 -4.09 5.88
N PRO A 510 44.62 -4.65 4.89
CA PRO A 510 43.22 -4.41 4.52
C PRO A 510 42.22 -5.46 5.05
N HIS A 511 42.50 -6.16 6.13
CA HIS A 511 41.62 -7.18 6.71
C HIS A 511 40.44 -6.54 7.46
N VAL A 512 39.24 -7.03 7.14
CA VAL A 512 37.97 -6.62 7.75
C VAL A 512 37.42 -7.76 8.61
N GLU A 513 37.15 -7.50 9.84
CA GLU A 513 36.56 -8.44 10.79
C GLU A 513 35.11 -8.11 11.09
N LEU A 514 34.24 -9.13 11.09
CA LEU A 514 32.83 -9.02 11.42
C LEU A 514 32.49 -9.93 12.61
N ALA A 515 32.15 -9.34 13.75
CA ALA A 515 31.65 -10.06 14.91
C ALA A 515 30.14 -10.29 14.81
N VAL A 516 29.68 -11.52 15.07
CA VAL A 516 28.29 -11.97 14.89
C VAL A 516 27.76 -12.57 16.19
N ASP A 517 26.52 -12.23 16.58
CA ASP A 517 25.93 -12.55 17.88
C ASP A 517 25.62 -14.04 18.10
N ASN A 518 25.37 -14.82 17.03
CA ASN A 518 24.98 -16.22 17.17
C ASN A 518 25.44 -17.09 15.99
N GLN A 519 25.53 -18.39 16.26
CA GLN A 519 26.00 -19.42 15.30
C GLN A 519 25.13 -19.51 14.04
N LEU A 520 23.82 -19.28 14.14
CA LEU A 520 22.91 -19.36 13.00
C LEU A 520 23.18 -18.21 12.02
N LEU A 521 23.40 -17.00 12.53
CA LEU A 521 23.75 -15.83 11.73
C LEU A 521 25.13 -15.98 11.10
N LEU A 522 26.09 -16.56 11.85
CA LEU A 522 27.43 -16.87 11.34
C LEU A 522 27.37 -17.80 10.12
N ASN A 523 26.57 -18.86 10.18
CA ASN A 523 26.39 -19.78 9.05
C ASN A 523 25.74 -19.09 7.86
N GLN A 524 24.68 -18.29 8.07
CA GLN A 524 24.00 -17.56 7.00
C GLN A 524 24.88 -16.51 6.33
N VAL A 525 25.71 -15.79 7.09
CA VAL A 525 26.63 -14.79 6.52
C VAL A 525 27.80 -15.47 5.81
N ASN A 526 28.27 -16.62 6.31
CA ASN A 526 29.31 -17.41 5.63
C ASN A 526 28.87 -17.95 4.26
N GLU A 527 27.58 -18.32 4.09
CA GLU A 527 27.05 -18.74 2.78
C GLU A 527 27.19 -17.65 1.72
N ILE A 528 27.13 -16.39 2.12
CA ILE A 528 27.20 -15.24 1.20
C ILE A 528 28.52 -14.46 1.31
N LYS A 529 29.49 -14.93 2.12
CA LYS A 529 30.79 -14.29 2.38
C LYS A 529 31.51 -13.87 1.09
N GLY A 530 31.58 -14.76 0.09
CA GLY A 530 32.21 -14.47 -1.20
C GLY A 530 31.55 -13.27 -1.91
N ARG A 531 30.22 -13.20 -1.88
CA ARG A 531 29.46 -12.09 -2.51
C ARG A 531 29.65 -10.77 -1.77
N ILE A 532 29.69 -10.81 -0.44
CA ILE A 532 29.97 -9.63 0.39
C ILE A 532 31.37 -9.11 0.09
N ARG A 533 32.40 -9.99 0.07
CA ARG A 533 33.78 -9.63 -0.23
C ARG A 533 33.91 -8.95 -1.59
N VAL A 534 33.36 -9.55 -2.66
CA VAL A 534 33.41 -8.97 -4.01
C VAL A 534 32.69 -7.62 -4.07
N THR A 535 31.57 -7.48 -3.37
CA THR A 535 30.86 -6.19 -3.33
C THR A 535 31.70 -5.11 -2.64
N LEU A 536 32.37 -5.43 -1.52
CA LEU A 536 33.24 -4.50 -0.81
C LEU A 536 34.49 -4.15 -1.65
N ILE A 537 35.12 -5.12 -2.32
CA ILE A 537 36.24 -4.88 -3.24
C ILE A 537 35.84 -3.87 -4.33
N ASN A 538 34.68 -4.08 -4.97
CA ASN A 538 34.20 -3.23 -6.06
C ASN A 538 33.74 -1.84 -5.58
N THR A 539 33.27 -1.70 -4.35
CA THR A 539 32.78 -0.41 -3.83
C THR A 539 33.84 0.40 -3.12
N LEU A 540 34.84 -0.24 -2.51
CA LEU A 540 35.98 0.41 -1.84
C LEU A 540 37.22 0.51 -2.74
N HIS A 541 37.16 -0.06 -3.97
CA HIS A 541 38.26 -0.02 -4.95
C HIS A 541 39.59 -0.56 -4.40
N HIS A 542 39.52 -1.64 -3.61
CA HIS A 542 40.70 -2.28 -3.03
C HIS A 542 40.64 -3.81 -3.19
N SER A 543 41.50 -4.38 -4.01
CA SER A 543 41.51 -5.80 -4.35
C SER A 543 41.95 -6.73 -3.21
N GLY A 544 42.74 -6.22 -2.27
CA GLY A 544 43.30 -6.97 -1.14
C GLY A 544 42.37 -7.18 0.07
N ILE A 545 41.09 -6.76 0.00
CA ILE A 545 40.16 -6.91 1.13
C ILE A 545 39.92 -8.40 1.42
N ASP A 546 40.21 -8.81 2.65
CA ASP A 546 39.83 -10.11 3.21
C ASP A 546 38.81 -9.93 4.34
N LEU A 547 37.73 -10.71 4.32
CA LEU A 547 36.65 -10.64 5.29
C LEU A 547 36.71 -11.86 6.20
N THR A 548 36.95 -11.66 7.49
CA THR A 548 36.85 -12.69 8.52
C THR A 548 35.57 -12.51 9.32
N ILE A 549 34.88 -13.63 9.57
CA ILE A 549 33.62 -13.62 10.34
C ILE A 549 33.83 -14.49 11.56
N ARG A 550 33.65 -13.93 12.77
CA ARG A 550 33.78 -14.66 14.03
C ARG A 550 32.54 -14.52 14.89
N LEU A 551 32.39 -15.41 15.84
CA LEU A 551 31.43 -15.21 16.92
C LEU A 551 31.93 -14.10 17.84
N ALA A 552 31.01 -13.20 18.26
CA ALA A 552 31.29 -12.17 19.23
C ALA A 552 31.50 -12.80 20.61
N ASP A 553 32.49 -12.32 21.36
CA ASP A 553 32.69 -12.71 22.75
C ASP A 553 31.57 -12.16 23.64
N MET A 554 31.34 -12.81 24.80
CA MET A 554 30.23 -12.43 25.71
C MET A 554 30.26 -10.95 26.13
N ASP A 555 31.45 -10.33 26.18
CA ASP A 555 31.64 -8.92 26.54
C ASP A 555 31.36 -7.95 25.36
N GLU A 556 31.32 -8.44 24.12
CA GLU A 556 31.05 -7.65 22.92
C GLU A 556 29.56 -7.61 22.54
N ILE A 557 28.76 -8.55 23.08
CA ILE A 557 27.33 -8.62 22.83
C ILE A 557 26.63 -7.55 23.68
N LYS A 558 26.17 -6.47 23.06
CA LYS A 558 25.30 -5.49 23.72
C LYS A 558 24.01 -6.20 24.13
N PRO A 559 23.67 -6.30 25.44
CA PRO A 559 22.44 -6.95 25.87
C PRO A 559 21.25 -6.20 25.27
N ILE A 560 20.32 -6.93 24.61
CA ILE A 560 19.05 -6.38 24.16
C ILE A 560 18.22 -6.10 25.40
N LEU A 561 18.29 -4.88 25.88
CA LEU A 561 17.55 -4.42 27.07
C LEU A 561 16.06 -4.37 26.72
N SER A 562 15.23 -4.94 27.58
CA SER A 562 13.78 -4.77 27.50
C SER A 562 13.41 -3.30 27.73
N ARG A 563 12.23 -2.86 27.24
CA ARG A 563 11.76 -1.48 27.45
C ARG A 563 11.78 -1.05 28.92
N LYS A 564 11.52 -1.98 29.81
CA LYS A 564 11.57 -1.76 31.26
C LYS A 564 13.00 -1.52 31.77
N GLU A 565 13.97 -2.30 31.30
CA GLU A 565 15.39 -2.15 31.64
C GLU A 565 15.97 -0.85 31.08
N VAL A 566 15.59 -0.47 29.84
CA VAL A 566 15.94 0.85 29.24
C VAL A 566 15.38 1.98 30.11
N PHE A 567 14.14 1.88 30.55
CA PHE A 567 13.53 2.86 31.44
C PHE A 567 14.23 2.94 32.79
N ASP A 568 14.61 1.80 33.38
CA ASP A 568 15.34 1.75 34.65
C ASP A 568 16.76 2.31 34.51
N LEU A 569 17.42 2.10 33.36
CA LEU A 569 18.74 2.65 33.08
C LEU A 569 18.68 4.17 32.92
N LEU A 570 17.70 4.67 32.16
CA LEU A 570 17.44 6.12 32.01
C LEU A 570 17.06 6.78 33.34
N ASN A 571 16.36 6.06 34.25
CA ASN A 571 16.06 6.56 35.57
C ASN A 571 17.29 6.63 36.50
N LYS A 572 18.31 5.76 36.30
CA LYS A 572 19.59 5.84 37.01
C LYS A 572 20.39 7.05 36.54
N GLU A 573 20.38 7.35 35.23
CA GLU A 573 21.07 8.52 34.69
C GLU A 573 20.38 9.84 35.03
N ASN A 574 19.04 9.86 35.01
CA ASN A 574 18.26 11.07 35.32
C ASN A 574 17.02 10.75 36.19
N PRO A 575 17.09 10.95 37.52
CA PRO A 575 15.96 10.70 38.43
C PRO A 575 14.68 11.54 38.15
N ALA A 576 14.78 12.62 37.33
CA ALA A 576 13.65 13.43 36.97
C ALA A 576 12.64 12.68 36.07
N ILE A 577 13.11 11.67 35.31
CA ILE A 577 12.27 10.85 34.41
C ILE A 577 11.21 10.09 35.23
N ARG A 578 11.56 9.57 36.38
CA ARG A 578 10.63 8.86 37.29
C ARG A 578 9.55 9.79 37.86
N LYS A 579 9.94 11.05 38.16
CA LYS A 579 8.99 12.07 38.67
C LYS A 579 8.03 12.47 37.52
N LEU A 580 8.54 12.64 36.29
CA LEU A 580 7.76 12.95 35.10
C LEU A 580 6.75 11.84 34.76
N SER A 581 7.21 10.57 34.74
CA SER A 581 6.36 9.41 34.50
C SER A 581 5.20 9.32 35.50
N LYS A 582 5.48 9.56 36.80
CA LYS A 582 4.44 9.61 37.85
C LYS A 582 3.50 10.79 37.71
N ALA A 583 4.01 11.98 37.37
CA ALA A 583 3.22 13.19 37.23
C ALA A 583 2.25 13.14 36.03
N LEU A 584 2.67 12.49 34.93
CA LEU A 584 1.91 12.33 33.70
C LEU A 584 1.17 11.00 33.60
N GLN A 585 1.24 10.12 34.64
CA GLN A 585 0.63 8.78 34.66
C GLN A 585 0.98 7.92 33.43
N LEU A 586 2.20 8.04 32.92
CA LEU A 586 2.65 7.31 31.75
C LEU A 586 2.86 5.81 32.10
N GLN A 587 2.25 4.93 31.29
CA GLN A 587 2.50 3.48 31.35
C GLN A 587 3.49 3.09 30.25
N LEU A 588 4.38 2.14 30.56
CA LEU A 588 5.25 1.53 29.55
C LEU A 588 4.37 0.62 28.67
N ALA A 589 4.22 0.98 27.39
CA ALA A 589 3.48 0.21 26.39
C ALA A 589 4.30 -0.97 25.85
#